data_369d5d9ad62e81c98898aea7e91cfd76
#
_entry.id   369d5d9ad62e81c98898aea7e91cfd76
#
_cell.length_a   1.000
_cell.length_b   1.000
_cell.length_c   1.000
_cell.angle_alpha   90.00
_cell.angle_beta   90.00
_cell.angle_gamma   90.00
#
_symmetry.space_group_name_H-M   'P 1'
#
loop_
_entity.id
_entity.type
_entity.pdbx_description
1 polymer ?
#
loop_
_entity_poly.entity_id
_entity_poly.type
_entity_poly.pdbx_seq_one_letter_code
_entity_poly.pdbx_strand_id
1 'polypeptide(L)'
;MNAAVRALPALLLILLASCARDIRPLDERLTEALNDRLRQYGVRGASAAVVLPGGDIHTVAAGVSHDSVAMRPNMLFATGSITKNMVAALVLRLAEEGVLSLDDPLRRWLPPIPHVDGTITIRQLLGHTSGIYMFWENQRIWDDLIRFRDSIFAPDAVLTYLKEPYFAPGGGFHYSNTNYLLVAMIATRATHSTLSTELRKRFWKPLALGETYLSMEEEIPRDRLAHVWGDNFENDGSNRDITFLPRASHESITYGSSGVFTTAENLARWGAALFGGRVLSPPSLRRMVDFNPAAAGSWCRGYGLGTFLFTAGVSKGETAYGHGGGNIGTSAYLAYLPRSGVSIAVMINFFHPECPDRMLKDIIGIVTDYLDQPRNTATAQIRVNATPGDSL
;
A
#
# COMPACT_ATOMS: atom_id res chain seq x y z
N MET A 1 67.86 21.29 46.23
CA MET A 1 67.24 21.88 45.01
C MET A 1 66.05 21.03 44.63
N ASN A 2 64.84 21.39 45.08
CA ASN A 2 63.61 20.66 44.88
C ASN A 2 62.82 21.29 43.75
N ALA A 3 62.61 20.56 42.65
CA ALA A 3 61.73 20.98 41.60
C ALA A 3 60.40 20.31 41.81
N ALA A 4 59.38 21.09 42.20
CA ALA A 4 58.00 20.63 42.32
C ALA A 4 57.35 20.66 40.93
N VAL A 5 56.98 19.51 40.44
CA VAL A 5 56.16 19.34 39.22
C VAL A 5 54.68 19.60 39.60
N ARG A 6 54.13 20.69 39.13
CA ARG A 6 52.68 20.97 39.24
C ARG A 6 51.93 20.17 38.17
N ALA A 7 51.12 19.21 38.60
CA ALA A 7 50.16 18.52 37.72
C ALA A 7 48.94 19.43 37.54
N LEU A 8 48.62 19.82 36.28
CA LEU A 8 47.34 20.40 35.90
C LEU A 8 46.28 19.30 35.84
N PRO A 9 45.09 19.47 36.42
CA PRO A 9 44.00 18.54 36.16
C PRO A 9 43.45 18.75 34.74
N ALA A 10 43.51 17.71 33.94
CA ALA A 10 42.82 17.66 32.65
C ALA A 10 41.30 17.70 32.90
N LEU A 11 40.69 18.82 32.58
CA LEU A 11 39.23 18.99 32.60
C LEU A 11 38.64 18.17 31.45
N LEU A 12 38.10 17.00 31.76
CA LEU A 12 37.37 16.14 30.81
C LEU A 12 36.05 16.81 30.51
N LEU A 13 35.97 17.57 29.40
CA LEU A 13 34.70 18.05 28.85
C LEU A 13 33.95 16.86 28.27
N ILE A 14 33.05 16.28 29.06
CA ILE A 14 32.03 15.36 28.56
C ILE A 14 31.05 16.23 27.76
N LEU A 15 31.21 16.25 26.46
CA LEU A 15 30.17 16.68 25.51
C LEU A 15 28.96 15.75 25.68
N LEU A 16 28.07 16.12 26.60
CA LEU A 16 26.68 15.64 26.56
C LEU A 16 26.09 16.20 25.27
N ALA A 17 26.18 15.40 24.18
CA ALA A 17 25.33 15.60 23.05
C ALA A 17 23.90 15.33 23.56
N SER A 18 23.29 16.35 24.16
CA SER A 18 21.85 16.39 24.34
C SER A 18 21.28 16.18 22.95
N CYS A 19 20.63 15.03 22.70
CA CYS A 19 19.74 14.87 21.56
C CYS A 19 18.64 15.93 21.76
N ALA A 20 18.88 17.12 21.27
CA ALA A 20 17.87 18.18 21.25
C ALA A 20 16.71 17.61 20.41
N ARG A 21 15.57 17.43 21.07
CA ARG A 21 14.37 16.96 20.38
C ARG A 21 14.04 17.98 19.29
N ASP A 22 13.74 17.50 18.09
CA ASP A 22 13.30 18.33 16.98
C ASP A 22 11.89 18.84 17.28
N ILE A 23 11.79 20.14 17.56
CA ILE A 23 10.54 20.84 17.91
C ILE A 23 9.87 21.51 16.70
N ARG A 24 10.43 21.35 15.50
CA ARG A 24 9.84 21.91 14.28
C ARG A 24 8.45 21.30 14.01
N PRO A 25 7.58 22.03 13.29
CA PRO A 25 6.28 21.50 12.85
C PRO A 25 6.43 20.14 12.15
N LEU A 26 5.47 19.25 12.37
CA LEU A 26 5.49 17.89 11.80
C LEU A 26 5.62 17.92 10.27
N ASP A 27 4.87 18.81 9.59
CA ASP A 27 4.88 18.92 8.13
C ASP A 27 6.24 19.32 7.57
N GLU A 28 7.00 20.17 8.27
CA GLU A 28 8.36 20.55 7.88
C GLU A 28 9.32 19.35 7.95
N ARG A 29 9.26 18.59 9.04
CA ARG A 29 10.07 17.38 9.24
C ARG A 29 9.75 16.30 8.21
N LEU A 30 8.46 16.10 7.91
CA LEU A 30 8.00 15.15 6.88
C LEU A 30 8.48 15.60 5.49
N THR A 31 8.35 16.87 5.16
CA THR A 31 8.77 17.42 3.86
C THR A 31 10.29 17.28 3.66
N GLU A 32 11.08 17.56 4.70
CA GLU A 32 12.53 17.38 4.66
C GLU A 32 12.91 15.92 4.42
N ALA A 33 12.29 14.98 5.13
CA ALA A 33 12.54 13.55 4.95
C ALA A 33 12.22 13.08 3.52
N LEU A 34 11.13 13.57 2.92
CA LEU A 34 10.84 13.29 1.52
C LEU A 34 11.94 13.83 0.60
N ASN A 35 12.33 15.10 0.75
CA ASN A 35 13.37 15.74 -0.06
C ASN A 35 14.72 15.02 0.04
N ASP A 36 15.11 14.53 1.23
CA ASP A 36 16.34 13.78 1.41
C ASP A 36 16.35 12.49 0.62
N ARG A 37 15.25 11.75 0.65
CA ARG A 37 15.13 10.50 -0.11
C ARG A 37 14.99 10.72 -1.60
N LEU A 38 14.28 11.78 -2.04
CA LEU A 38 14.24 12.15 -3.46
C LEU A 38 15.65 12.40 -4.00
N ARG A 39 16.48 13.18 -3.26
CA ARG A 39 17.88 13.43 -3.64
C ARG A 39 18.71 12.16 -3.64
N GLN A 40 18.58 11.33 -2.61
CA GLN A 40 19.37 10.10 -2.47
C GLN A 40 19.12 9.11 -3.61
N TYR A 41 17.87 8.97 -4.05
CA TYR A 41 17.46 7.96 -5.04
C TYR A 41 17.24 8.52 -6.45
N GLY A 42 17.44 9.81 -6.66
CA GLY A 42 17.21 10.45 -7.95
C GLY A 42 15.74 10.44 -8.41
N VAL A 43 14.79 10.31 -7.47
CA VAL A 43 13.36 10.35 -7.75
C VAL A 43 12.89 11.79 -7.83
N ARG A 44 11.98 12.10 -8.77
CA ARG A 44 11.59 13.48 -9.04
C ARG A 44 10.61 14.05 -8.02
N GLY A 45 9.64 13.26 -7.56
CA GLY A 45 8.61 13.77 -6.67
C GLY A 45 7.93 12.69 -5.83
N ALA A 46 7.45 13.12 -4.67
CA ALA A 46 6.72 12.30 -3.71
C ALA A 46 5.57 13.05 -3.07
N SER A 47 4.56 12.31 -2.65
CA SER A 47 3.50 12.77 -1.75
C SER A 47 3.37 11.79 -0.60
N ALA A 48 3.14 12.31 0.62
CA ALA A 48 2.88 11.50 1.79
C ALA A 48 1.75 12.08 2.64
N ALA A 49 1.06 11.21 3.36
CA ALA A 49 0.06 11.61 4.33
C ALA A 49 0.17 10.76 5.59
N VAL A 50 -0.11 11.38 6.73
CA VAL A 50 -0.16 10.77 8.05
C VAL A 50 -1.50 11.10 8.67
N VAL A 51 -2.23 10.07 9.09
CA VAL A 51 -3.42 10.21 9.94
C VAL A 51 -3.01 9.85 11.36
N LEU A 52 -3.06 10.82 12.26
CA LEU A 52 -2.73 10.65 13.67
C LEU A 52 -3.90 10.03 14.47
N PRO A 53 -3.63 9.44 15.64
CA PRO A 53 -4.68 9.05 16.57
C PRO A 53 -5.54 10.26 16.93
N GLY A 54 -6.84 10.16 16.72
CA GLY A 54 -7.74 11.29 16.92
C GLY A 54 -8.17 11.99 15.63
N GLY A 55 -7.58 11.64 14.49
CA GLY A 55 -8.06 12.03 13.17
C GLY A 55 -7.38 13.26 12.57
N ASP A 56 -6.38 13.85 13.22
CA ASP A 56 -5.60 14.92 12.62
C ASP A 56 -4.81 14.37 11.42
N ILE A 57 -4.80 15.11 10.31
CA ILE A 57 -4.20 14.68 9.05
C ILE A 57 -3.11 15.67 8.65
N HIS A 58 -1.93 15.13 8.39
CA HIS A 58 -0.79 15.85 7.86
C HIS A 58 -0.50 15.34 6.44
N THR A 59 -0.51 16.25 5.46
CA THR A 59 -0.30 15.89 4.05
C THR A 59 0.79 16.77 3.46
N VAL A 60 1.83 16.14 2.95
CA VAL A 60 3.00 16.81 2.41
C VAL A 60 3.35 16.30 1.01
N ALA A 61 4.04 17.14 0.23
CA ALA A 61 4.61 16.76 -1.05
C ALA A 61 5.97 17.43 -1.24
N ALA A 62 6.84 16.78 -1.99
CA ALA A 62 8.18 17.26 -2.26
C ALA A 62 8.58 16.98 -3.72
N GLY A 63 9.49 17.79 -4.25
CA GLY A 63 9.99 17.64 -5.63
C GLY A 63 9.00 18.12 -6.68
N VAL A 64 9.08 17.51 -7.86
CA VAL A 64 8.31 17.93 -9.05
C VAL A 64 7.49 16.79 -9.63
N SER A 65 6.34 17.14 -10.20
CA SER A 65 5.54 16.25 -11.03
C SER A 65 6.14 16.18 -12.45
N HIS A 66 6.19 17.30 -13.13
CA HIS A 66 6.73 17.42 -14.49
C HIS A 66 7.25 18.83 -14.75
N ASP A 67 8.19 18.97 -15.67
CA ASP A 67 8.84 20.24 -16.03
C ASP A 67 9.21 21.05 -14.77
N SER A 68 8.60 22.23 -14.59
CA SER A 68 8.72 23.07 -13.40
C SER A 68 7.52 23.00 -12.46
N VAL A 69 6.57 22.09 -12.70
CA VAL A 69 5.37 21.95 -11.88
C VAL A 69 5.69 21.16 -10.61
N ALA A 70 5.61 21.85 -9.48
CA ALA A 70 5.83 21.23 -8.18
C ALA A 70 4.85 20.07 -7.91
N MET A 71 5.32 19.04 -7.22
CA MET A 71 4.43 18.01 -6.69
C MET A 71 3.46 18.61 -5.68
N ARG A 72 2.20 18.23 -5.75
CA ARG A 72 1.14 18.71 -4.86
C ARG A 72 0.50 17.54 -4.11
N PRO A 73 0.10 17.74 -2.83
CA PRO A 73 -0.49 16.68 -2.01
C PRO A 73 -1.77 16.07 -2.59
N ASN A 74 -2.50 16.83 -3.38
CA ASN A 74 -3.77 16.42 -3.98
C ASN A 74 -3.64 15.77 -5.37
N MET A 75 -2.44 15.45 -5.83
CA MET A 75 -2.24 14.71 -7.07
C MET A 75 -2.57 13.23 -6.89
N LEU A 76 -3.08 12.64 -7.96
CA LEU A 76 -3.47 11.21 -8.01
C LEU A 76 -2.28 10.37 -8.46
N PHE A 77 -2.10 9.24 -7.78
CA PHE A 77 -1.10 8.22 -8.10
C PHE A 77 -1.76 6.86 -8.25
N ALA A 78 -1.23 6.01 -9.12
CA ALA A 78 -1.55 4.60 -9.13
C ALA A 78 -0.98 3.94 -7.86
N THR A 79 -1.81 3.19 -7.14
CA THR A 79 -1.41 2.54 -5.88
C THR A 79 -0.78 1.17 -6.08
N GLY A 80 -0.82 0.65 -7.31
CA GLY A 80 -0.35 -0.70 -7.61
C GLY A 80 -1.04 -1.75 -6.74
N SER A 81 -0.27 -2.68 -6.23
CA SER A 81 -0.79 -3.81 -5.45
C SER A 81 -1.47 -3.45 -4.12
N ILE A 82 -1.44 -2.18 -3.68
CA ILE A 82 -2.28 -1.76 -2.53
C ILE A 82 -3.77 -1.93 -2.87
N THR A 83 -4.14 -1.95 -4.14
CA THR A 83 -5.49 -2.33 -4.62
C THR A 83 -5.96 -3.65 -3.99
N LYS A 84 -5.07 -4.63 -3.83
CA LYS A 84 -5.39 -5.93 -3.23
C LYS A 84 -5.95 -5.79 -1.81
N ASN A 85 -5.44 -4.83 -1.04
CA ASN A 85 -5.93 -4.57 0.31
C ASN A 85 -7.41 -4.11 0.30
N MET A 86 -7.79 -3.25 -0.64
CA MET A 86 -9.16 -2.79 -0.81
C MET A 86 -10.08 -3.91 -1.33
N VAL A 87 -9.60 -4.72 -2.28
CA VAL A 87 -10.35 -5.87 -2.84
C VAL A 87 -10.54 -6.97 -1.78
N ALA A 88 -9.52 -7.25 -0.97
CA ALA A 88 -9.65 -8.19 0.15
C ALA A 88 -10.67 -7.71 1.18
N ALA A 89 -10.66 -6.43 1.54
CA ALA A 89 -11.65 -5.84 2.42
C ALA A 89 -13.07 -5.94 1.84
N LEU A 90 -13.23 -5.74 0.53
CA LEU A 90 -14.51 -5.93 -0.14
C LEU A 90 -15.02 -7.35 -0.01
N VAL A 91 -14.18 -8.34 -0.29
CA VAL A 91 -14.57 -9.76 -0.18
C VAL A 91 -14.90 -10.16 1.25
N LEU A 92 -14.14 -9.66 2.23
CA LEU A 92 -14.46 -9.86 3.65
C LEU A 92 -15.81 -9.23 4.03
N ARG A 93 -16.11 -8.04 3.52
CA ARG A 93 -17.42 -7.38 3.70
C ARG A 93 -18.54 -8.17 3.03
N LEU A 94 -18.35 -8.67 1.82
CA LEU A 94 -19.34 -9.53 1.14
C LEU A 94 -19.59 -10.83 1.92
N ALA A 95 -18.56 -11.38 2.57
CA ALA A 95 -18.72 -12.53 3.44
C ALA A 95 -19.50 -12.19 4.72
N GLU A 96 -19.30 -11.00 5.31
CA GLU A 96 -20.12 -10.51 6.44
C GLU A 96 -21.59 -10.33 6.05
N GLU A 97 -21.85 -9.90 4.83
CA GLU A 97 -23.19 -9.72 4.27
C GLU A 97 -23.84 -11.02 3.82
N GLY A 98 -23.14 -12.17 3.91
CA GLY A 98 -23.63 -13.47 3.48
C GLY A 98 -23.77 -13.67 1.97
N VAL A 99 -23.18 -12.77 1.16
CA VAL A 99 -23.19 -12.85 -0.31
C VAL A 99 -22.33 -14.01 -0.80
N LEU A 100 -21.20 -14.28 -0.11
CA LEU A 100 -20.31 -15.39 -0.38
C LEU A 100 -19.70 -15.90 0.93
N SER A 101 -18.99 -17.04 0.87
CA SER A 101 -18.18 -17.54 1.98
C SER A 101 -16.70 -17.54 1.62
N LEU A 102 -15.80 -17.22 2.56
CA LEU A 102 -14.36 -17.35 2.33
C LEU A 102 -13.94 -18.80 2.03
N ASP A 103 -14.74 -19.77 2.43
CA ASP A 103 -14.51 -21.19 2.22
C ASP A 103 -15.24 -21.74 0.98
N ASP A 104 -15.91 -20.87 0.21
CA ASP A 104 -16.47 -21.24 -1.09
C ASP A 104 -15.34 -21.67 -2.03
N PRO A 105 -15.47 -22.83 -2.69
CA PRO A 105 -14.54 -23.26 -3.72
C PRO A 105 -14.73 -22.45 -4.99
N LEU A 106 -13.64 -22.23 -5.72
CA LEU A 106 -13.60 -21.47 -6.97
C LEU A 106 -14.63 -21.96 -8.00
N ARG A 107 -14.83 -23.29 -8.12
CA ARG A 107 -15.82 -23.91 -9.02
C ARG A 107 -17.28 -23.50 -8.75
N ARG A 108 -17.59 -22.95 -7.59
CA ARG A 108 -18.93 -22.41 -7.29
C ARG A 108 -19.20 -21.13 -8.08
N TRP A 109 -18.16 -20.36 -8.34
CA TRP A 109 -18.26 -19.02 -8.90
C TRP A 109 -17.80 -18.90 -10.34
N LEU A 110 -16.79 -19.67 -10.74
CA LEU A 110 -16.16 -19.59 -12.05
C LEU A 110 -16.20 -20.95 -12.76
N PRO A 111 -16.28 -20.94 -14.11
CA PRO A 111 -16.17 -22.16 -14.90
C PRO A 111 -14.78 -22.80 -14.72
N PRO A 112 -14.58 -24.05 -15.16
CA PRO A 112 -13.26 -24.67 -15.17
C PRO A 112 -12.22 -23.81 -15.90
N ILE A 113 -11.06 -23.62 -15.29
CA ILE A 113 -9.94 -22.85 -15.83
C ILE A 113 -8.76 -23.80 -15.98
N PRO A 114 -8.10 -23.86 -17.17
CA PRO A 114 -6.91 -24.69 -17.35
C PRO A 114 -5.84 -24.42 -16.27
N HIS A 115 -5.22 -25.48 -15.75
CA HIS A 115 -4.18 -25.45 -14.71
C HIS A 115 -4.63 -24.87 -13.35
N VAL A 116 -5.94 -24.74 -13.11
CA VAL A 116 -6.48 -24.22 -11.85
C VAL A 116 -7.38 -25.25 -11.20
N ASP A 117 -7.07 -25.68 -9.98
CA ASP A 117 -7.92 -26.55 -9.19
C ASP A 117 -9.18 -25.80 -8.71
N GLY A 118 -10.35 -26.25 -9.18
CA GLY A 118 -11.64 -25.67 -8.81
C GLY A 118 -12.01 -25.83 -7.32
N THR A 119 -11.25 -26.59 -6.53
CA THR A 119 -11.46 -26.72 -5.08
C THR A 119 -10.79 -25.61 -4.27
N ILE A 120 -9.90 -24.82 -4.87
CA ILE A 120 -9.27 -23.66 -4.24
C ILE A 120 -10.33 -22.75 -3.64
N THR A 121 -10.17 -22.36 -2.39
CA THR A 121 -11.11 -21.48 -1.70
C THR A 121 -10.77 -20.00 -1.91
N ILE A 122 -11.76 -19.11 -1.74
CA ILE A 122 -11.56 -17.65 -1.76
C ILE A 122 -10.52 -17.24 -0.74
N ARG A 123 -10.49 -17.85 0.45
CA ARG A 123 -9.48 -17.62 1.49
C ARG A 123 -8.06 -17.90 0.97
N GLN A 124 -7.88 -19.01 0.26
CA GLN A 124 -6.57 -19.38 -0.31
C GLN A 124 -6.11 -18.42 -1.41
N LEU A 125 -7.05 -17.89 -2.19
CA LEU A 125 -6.75 -16.83 -3.17
C LEU A 125 -6.28 -15.55 -2.45
N LEU A 126 -7.06 -15.05 -1.48
CA LEU A 126 -6.75 -13.83 -0.74
C LEU A 126 -5.42 -13.90 0.01
N GLY A 127 -5.07 -15.08 0.54
CA GLY A 127 -3.85 -15.33 1.33
C GLY A 127 -2.66 -15.83 0.52
N HIS A 128 -2.77 -15.93 -0.81
CA HIS A 128 -1.70 -16.43 -1.69
C HIS A 128 -1.22 -17.85 -1.37
N THR A 129 -2.13 -18.70 -0.90
CA THR A 129 -1.87 -20.12 -0.60
C THR A 129 -2.54 -21.07 -1.61
N SER A 130 -2.99 -20.55 -2.73
CA SER A 130 -3.65 -21.31 -3.79
C SER A 130 -2.72 -22.21 -4.62
N GLY A 131 -1.47 -21.84 -4.74
CA GLY A 131 -0.48 -22.45 -5.64
C GLY A 131 -0.61 -22.04 -7.11
N ILE A 132 -1.60 -21.19 -7.47
CA ILE A 132 -1.86 -20.79 -8.87
C ILE A 132 -0.67 -19.99 -9.42
N TYR A 133 -0.28 -20.39 -10.66
CA TYR A 133 0.79 -19.74 -11.43
C TYR A 133 0.59 -18.23 -11.56
N MET A 134 1.67 -17.46 -11.40
CA MET A 134 1.72 -16.01 -11.57
C MET A 134 1.82 -15.66 -13.05
N PHE A 135 0.78 -15.12 -13.66
CA PHE A 135 0.77 -14.83 -15.10
C PHE A 135 1.93 -13.96 -15.58
N TRP A 136 2.46 -13.05 -14.72
CA TRP A 136 3.63 -12.22 -15.05
C TRP A 136 4.94 -13.01 -15.24
N GLU A 137 5.01 -14.26 -14.81
CA GLU A 137 6.18 -15.12 -15.03
C GLU A 137 6.14 -15.82 -16.40
N ASN A 138 5.07 -15.63 -17.17
CA ASN A 138 5.00 -16.09 -18.55
C ASN A 138 5.49 -15.00 -19.49
N GLN A 139 6.62 -15.24 -20.19
CA GLN A 139 7.21 -14.26 -21.11
C GLN A 139 6.21 -13.78 -22.18
N ARG A 140 5.32 -14.65 -22.65
CA ARG A 140 4.32 -14.30 -23.67
C ARG A 140 3.42 -13.13 -23.26
N ILE A 141 3.10 -12.97 -21.95
CA ILE A 141 2.25 -11.85 -21.51
C ILE A 141 2.97 -10.50 -21.67
N TRP A 142 4.29 -10.49 -21.48
CA TRP A 142 5.11 -9.28 -21.68
C TRP A 142 5.18 -8.91 -23.16
N ASP A 143 5.38 -9.90 -24.03
CA ASP A 143 5.42 -9.70 -25.47
C ASP A 143 4.07 -9.15 -25.98
N ASP A 144 2.96 -9.71 -25.52
CA ASP A 144 1.61 -9.28 -25.88
C ASP A 144 1.26 -7.92 -25.26
N LEU A 145 1.67 -7.63 -24.02
CA LEU A 145 1.51 -6.32 -23.37
C LEU A 145 2.18 -5.22 -24.19
N ILE A 146 3.41 -5.43 -24.63
CA ILE A 146 4.16 -4.47 -25.42
C ILE A 146 3.57 -4.31 -26.82
N ARG A 147 3.20 -5.43 -27.44
CA ARG A 147 2.65 -5.46 -28.79
C ARG A 147 1.26 -4.83 -28.88
N PHE A 148 0.43 -4.98 -27.86
CA PHE A 148 -0.97 -4.57 -27.84
C PHE A 148 -1.28 -3.56 -26.75
N ARG A 149 -0.43 -2.53 -26.61
CA ARG A 149 -0.47 -1.52 -25.50
C ARG A 149 -1.83 -0.84 -25.33
N ASP A 150 -2.56 -0.61 -26.43
CA ASP A 150 -3.88 0.04 -26.43
C ASP A 150 -5.05 -0.96 -26.28
N SER A 151 -4.77 -2.25 -26.28
CA SER A 151 -5.81 -3.27 -26.23
C SER A 151 -6.22 -3.56 -24.80
N ILE A 152 -7.50 -3.82 -24.62
CA ILE A 152 -8.08 -4.28 -23.36
C ILE A 152 -8.10 -5.81 -23.38
N PHE A 153 -7.43 -6.41 -22.41
CA PHE A 153 -7.47 -7.85 -22.19
C PHE A 153 -8.63 -8.20 -21.27
N ALA A 154 -9.59 -8.98 -21.76
CA ALA A 154 -10.63 -9.54 -20.89
C ALA A 154 -9.98 -10.46 -19.83
N PRO A 155 -10.55 -10.56 -18.62
CA PRO A 155 -10.01 -11.43 -17.56
C PRO A 155 -9.76 -12.88 -18.03
N ASP A 156 -10.68 -13.46 -18.80
CA ASP A 156 -10.53 -14.82 -19.34
C ASP A 156 -9.34 -14.93 -20.31
N ALA A 157 -9.03 -13.90 -21.09
CA ALA A 157 -7.86 -13.87 -21.96
C ALA A 157 -6.56 -13.90 -21.13
N VAL A 158 -6.51 -13.20 -19.98
CA VAL A 158 -5.35 -13.24 -19.07
C VAL A 158 -5.14 -14.65 -18.51
N LEU A 159 -6.20 -15.40 -18.25
CA LEU A 159 -6.11 -16.77 -17.75
C LEU A 159 -5.49 -17.75 -18.75
N THR A 160 -5.39 -17.41 -20.04
CA THR A 160 -4.71 -18.25 -21.05
C THR A 160 -3.18 -18.26 -20.93
N TYR A 161 -2.61 -17.37 -20.12
CA TYR A 161 -1.16 -17.32 -19.83
C TYR A 161 -0.75 -18.22 -18.67
N LEU A 162 -1.71 -18.90 -18.00
CA LEU A 162 -1.41 -19.76 -16.86
C LEU A 162 -0.65 -21.02 -17.30
N LYS A 163 0.15 -21.56 -16.40
CA LYS A 163 0.87 -22.82 -16.50
C LYS A 163 0.57 -23.67 -15.27
N GLU A 164 1.26 -24.79 -15.13
CA GLU A 164 1.13 -25.68 -13.97
C GLU A 164 1.29 -24.91 -12.66
N PRO A 165 0.52 -25.26 -11.63
CA PRO A 165 0.62 -24.62 -10.33
C PRO A 165 1.95 -24.93 -9.64
N TYR A 166 2.40 -24.03 -8.76
CA TYR A 166 3.63 -24.24 -7.99
C TYR A 166 3.52 -25.37 -6.95
N PHE A 167 2.31 -25.52 -6.37
CA PHE A 167 2.00 -26.54 -5.36
C PHE A 167 0.48 -26.74 -5.27
N ALA A 168 0.07 -27.82 -4.61
CA ALA A 168 -1.35 -28.09 -4.34
C ALA A 168 -1.97 -27.02 -3.41
N PRO A 169 -3.29 -26.76 -3.51
CA PRO A 169 -3.95 -25.77 -2.67
C PRO A 169 -3.64 -25.94 -1.17
N GLY A 170 -3.15 -24.88 -0.54
CA GLY A 170 -2.74 -24.88 0.88
C GLY A 170 -1.32 -25.42 1.12
N GLY A 171 -0.61 -25.91 0.11
CA GLY A 171 0.73 -26.52 0.28
C GLY A 171 1.89 -25.54 0.50
N GLY A 172 1.65 -24.22 0.38
CA GLY A 172 2.70 -23.22 0.54
C GLY A 172 2.18 -21.80 0.38
N PHE A 173 3.11 -20.87 0.22
CA PHE A 173 2.84 -19.46 -0.10
C PHE A 173 3.56 -19.08 -1.38
N HIS A 174 2.83 -18.51 -2.33
CA HIS A 174 3.39 -17.85 -3.52
C HIS A 174 2.53 -16.65 -3.90
N TYR A 175 3.11 -15.45 -3.81
CA TYR A 175 2.41 -14.22 -4.19
C TYR A 175 2.06 -14.24 -5.67
N SER A 176 0.78 -14.16 -6.00
CA SER A 176 0.32 -14.23 -7.38
C SER A 176 -0.79 -13.20 -7.67
N ASN A 177 -0.59 -12.36 -8.68
CA ASN A 177 -1.62 -11.43 -9.16
C ASN A 177 -2.83 -12.18 -9.74
N THR A 178 -2.62 -13.39 -10.26
CA THR A 178 -3.70 -14.26 -10.75
C THR A 178 -4.77 -14.50 -9.68
N ASN A 179 -4.36 -14.65 -8.42
CA ASN A 179 -5.31 -14.82 -7.33
C ASN A 179 -6.30 -13.66 -7.22
N TYR A 180 -5.82 -12.43 -7.34
CA TYR A 180 -6.66 -11.24 -7.19
C TYR A 180 -7.46 -10.91 -8.45
N LEU A 181 -7.00 -11.32 -9.64
CA LEU A 181 -7.84 -11.36 -10.83
C LEU A 181 -9.05 -12.26 -10.62
N LEU A 182 -8.84 -13.50 -10.14
CA LEU A 182 -9.92 -14.44 -9.84
C LEU A 182 -10.85 -13.95 -8.72
N VAL A 183 -10.30 -13.35 -7.68
CA VAL A 183 -11.08 -12.72 -6.59
C VAL A 183 -11.97 -11.59 -7.11
N ALA A 184 -11.47 -10.74 -7.99
CA ALA A 184 -12.25 -9.68 -8.62
C ALA A 184 -13.37 -10.25 -9.50
N MET A 185 -13.09 -11.29 -10.32
CA MET A 185 -14.10 -11.99 -11.12
C MET A 185 -15.19 -12.62 -10.24
N ILE A 186 -14.83 -13.20 -9.09
CA ILE A 186 -15.79 -13.76 -8.13
C ILE A 186 -16.64 -12.64 -7.52
N ALA A 187 -16.02 -11.54 -7.05
CA ALA A 187 -16.74 -10.44 -6.43
C ALA A 187 -17.76 -9.81 -7.39
N THR A 188 -17.37 -9.54 -8.64
CA THR A 188 -18.28 -8.98 -9.67
C THR A 188 -19.41 -9.93 -10.02
N ARG A 189 -19.13 -11.25 -10.11
CA ARG A 189 -20.16 -12.25 -10.36
C ARG A 189 -21.12 -12.42 -9.19
N ALA A 190 -20.62 -12.42 -7.95
CA ALA A 190 -21.43 -12.57 -6.75
C ALA A 190 -22.35 -11.38 -6.49
N THR A 191 -21.94 -10.19 -6.89
CA THR A 191 -22.70 -8.93 -6.69
C THR A 191 -23.50 -8.51 -7.92
N HIS A 192 -23.27 -9.13 -9.10
CA HIS A 192 -23.78 -8.67 -10.39
C HIS A 192 -23.50 -7.18 -10.65
N SER A 193 -22.35 -6.69 -10.22
CA SER A 193 -21.94 -5.29 -10.23
C SER A 193 -20.47 -5.15 -10.56
N THR A 194 -20.03 -3.95 -10.94
CA THR A 194 -18.61 -3.67 -11.17
C THR A 194 -17.84 -3.56 -9.85
N LEU A 195 -16.54 -3.81 -9.89
CA LEU A 195 -15.68 -3.75 -8.71
C LEU A 195 -15.63 -2.32 -8.12
N SER A 196 -15.54 -1.29 -8.99
CA SER A 196 -15.55 0.11 -8.57
C SER A 196 -16.87 0.52 -7.90
N THR A 197 -18.00 0.08 -8.44
CA THR A 197 -19.33 0.32 -7.87
C THR A 197 -19.42 -0.24 -6.44
N GLU A 198 -18.95 -1.48 -6.25
CA GLU A 198 -19.00 -2.13 -4.95
C GLU A 198 -18.04 -1.50 -3.93
N LEU A 199 -16.81 -1.14 -4.35
CA LEU A 199 -15.84 -0.41 -3.52
C LEU A 199 -16.36 0.97 -3.16
N ARG A 200 -16.93 1.71 -4.12
CA ARG A 200 -17.48 3.05 -3.91
C ARG A 200 -18.68 3.03 -2.96
N LYS A 201 -19.61 2.11 -3.16
CA LYS A 201 -20.81 1.95 -2.34
C LYS A 201 -20.48 1.64 -0.88
N ARG A 202 -19.57 0.68 -0.64
CA ARG A 202 -19.29 0.19 0.71
C ARG A 202 -18.22 0.98 1.45
N PHE A 203 -17.27 1.58 0.71
CA PHE A 203 -16.10 2.18 1.33
C PHE A 203 -15.86 3.63 0.90
N TRP A 204 -15.65 3.89 -0.38
CA TRP A 204 -15.15 5.20 -0.80
C TRP A 204 -16.15 6.33 -0.51
N LYS A 205 -17.44 6.12 -0.79
CA LYS A 205 -18.46 7.11 -0.49
C LYS A 205 -18.70 7.30 1.01
N PRO A 206 -18.94 6.24 1.83
CA PRO A 206 -19.13 6.39 3.27
C PRO A 206 -17.93 6.99 4.00
N LEU A 207 -16.71 6.73 3.53
CA LEU A 207 -15.48 7.26 4.12
C LEU A 207 -15.05 8.62 3.53
N ALA A 208 -15.85 9.19 2.62
CA ALA A 208 -15.56 10.42 1.90
C ALA A 208 -14.18 10.40 1.19
N LEU A 209 -13.83 9.26 0.57
CA LEU A 209 -12.65 9.09 -0.26
C LEU A 209 -13.00 9.41 -1.72
N GLY A 210 -13.47 10.63 -1.98
CA GLY A 210 -14.05 11.04 -3.26
C GLY A 210 -13.08 10.97 -4.43
N GLU A 211 -11.80 11.23 -4.18
CA GLU A 211 -10.72 11.19 -5.17
C GLU A 211 -10.02 9.84 -5.16
N THR A 212 -10.80 8.77 -5.31
CA THR A 212 -10.33 7.39 -5.45
C THR A 212 -11.08 6.75 -6.61
N TYR A 213 -10.35 6.18 -7.54
CA TYR A 213 -10.86 5.67 -8.81
C TYR A 213 -10.27 4.28 -9.10
N LEU A 214 -11.01 3.45 -9.82
CA LEU A 214 -10.50 2.20 -10.35
C LEU A 214 -10.36 2.31 -11.87
N SER A 215 -9.14 2.22 -12.37
CA SER A 215 -8.87 2.23 -13.82
C SER A 215 -9.64 1.11 -14.52
N MET A 216 -9.92 1.28 -15.80
CA MET A 216 -10.73 0.41 -16.66
C MET A 216 -12.26 0.43 -16.36
N GLU A 217 -12.68 0.90 -15.20
CA GLU A 217 -14.11 1.02 -14.86
C GLU A 217 -14.56 2.47 -14.65
N GLU A 218 -13.61 3.38 -14.32
CA GLU A 218 -13.87 4.78 -14.06
C GLU A 218 -12.88 5.67 -14.82
N GLU A 219 -13.33 6.85 -15.23
CA GLU A 219 -12.46 7.87 -15.80
C GLU A 219 -11.63 8.54 -14.71
N ILE A 220 -10.31 8.54 -14.88
CA ILE A 220 -9.38 9.18 -13.96
C ILE A 220 -9.09 10.60 -14.44
N PRO A 221 -9.33 11.65 -13.61
CA PRO A 221 -9.07 13.04 -13.99
C PRO A 221 -7.61 13.25 -14.37
N ARG A 222 -7.34 13.49 -15.67
CA ARG A 222 -5.98 13.56 -16.21
C ARG A 222 -5.19 14.75 -15.69
N ASP A 223 -5.85 15.87 -15.43
CA ASP A 223 -5.28 17.10 -14.87
C ASP A 223 -4.89 16.97 -13.38
N ARG A 224 -5.32 15.89 -12.74
CA ARG A 224 -5.03 15.57 -11.34
C ARG A 224 -3.91 14.54 -11.19
N LEU A 225 -3.48 13.91 -12.27
CA LEU A 225 -2.43 12.90 -12.20
C LEU A 225 -1.06 13.52 -11.85
N ALA A 226 -0.35 12.90 -10.92
CA ALA A 226 1.07 13.07 -10.84
C ALA A 226 1.70 12.48 -12.10
N HIS A 227 2.55 13.26 -12.79
CA HIS A 227 3.28 12.73 -13.93
C HIS A 227 4.30 11.70 -13.45
N VAL A 228 4.40 10.60 -14.18
CA VAL A 228 5.21 9.44 -13.83
C VAL A 228 6.33 9.22 -14.85
N TRP A 229 7.45 8.70 -14.37
CA TRP A 229 8.70 8.66 -15.10
C TRP A 229 9.22 7.23 -15.21
N GLY A 230 9.85 6.91 -16.34
CA GLY A 230 10.41 5.60 -16.60
C GLY A 230 10.63 5.33 -18.07
N ASP A 231 10.87 4.06 -18.42
CA ASP A 231 11.10 3.57 -19.78
C ASP A 231 9.88 2.90 -20.42
N ASN A 232 8.75 2.83 -19.72
CA ASN A 232 7.51 2.17 -20.18
C ASN A 232 7.73 0.72 -20.67
N PHE A 233 8.55 -0.05 -19.97
CA PHE A 233 8.94 -1.44 -20.27
C PHE A 233 9.78 -1.61 -21.55
N GLU A 234 10.37 -0.55 -22.07
CA GLU A 234 11.25 -0.63 -23.25
C GLU A 234 12.64 -1.12 -22.90
N ASN A 235 13.02 -1.11 -21.62
CA ASN A 235 14.33 -1.50 -21.09
C ASN A 235 15.50 -0.79 -21.80
N ASP A 236 15.25 0.44 -22.28
CA ASP A 236 16.22 1.28 -23.00
C ASP A 236 17.01 2.22 -22.07
N GLY A 237 16.76 2.12 -20.75
CA GLY A 237 17.37 2.97 -19.72
C GLY A 237 16.88 4.42 -19.75
N SER A 238 15.85 4.74 -20.53
CA SER A 238 15.28 6.08 -20.58
C SER A 238 14.57 6.41 -19.28
N ASN A 239 14.58 7.70 -18.89
CA ASN A 239 13.80 8.23 -17.78
C ASN A 239 13.00 9.43 -18.30
N ARG A 240 11.94 9.13 -19.03
CA ARG A 240 11.06 10.10 -19.67
C ARG A 240 9.70 10.14 -19.00
N ASP A 241 8.92 11.19 -19.28
CA ASP A 241 7.52 11.25 -18.88
C ASP A 241 6.72 10.21 -19.68
N ILE A 242 6.13 9.25 -18.95
CA ILE A 242 5.34 8.16 -19.51
C ILE A 242 3.87 8.22 -19.08
N THR A 243 3.43 9.33 -18.49
CA THR A 243 2.11 9.49 -17.89
C THR A 243 0.98 9.18 -18.85
N PHE A 244 1.10 9.66 -20.07
CA PHE A 244 0.03 9.55 -21.08
C PHE A 244 0.35 8.56 -22.19
N LEU A 245 1.39 7.75 -22.03
CA LEU A 245 1.66 6.67 -22.96
C LEU A 245 0.60 5.58 -22.83
N PRO A 246 0.31 4.85 -23.93
CA PRO A 246 -0.64 3.77 -23.94
C PRO A 246 -0.32 2.70 -22.88
N ARG A 247 -1.30 2.34 -22.06
CA ARG A 247 -1.16 1.36 -20.99
C ARG A 247 -2.40 0.51 -20.74
N ALA A 248 -3.39 0.53 -21.66
CA ALA A 248 -4.65 -0.18 -21.49
C ALA A 248 -4.44 -1.69 -21.27
N SER A 249 -3.46 -2.29 -21.97
CA SER A 249 -3.09 -3.68 -21.78
C SER A 249 -2.64 -3.98 -20.34
N HIS A 250 -1.73 -3.17 -19.80
CA HIS A 250 -1.23 -3.34 -18.42
C HIS A 250 -2.36 -3.19 -17.40
N GLU A 251 -3.16 -2.12 -17.51
CA GLU A 251 -4.24 -1.84 -16.57
C GLU A 251 -5.31 -2.95 -16.58
N SER A 252 -5.66 -3.47 -17.76
CA SER A 252 -6.63 -4.55 -17.88
C SER A 252 -6.09 -5.91 -17.40
N ILE A 253 -4.85 -6.24 -17.72
CA ILE A 253 -4.18 -7.46 -17.23
C ILE A 253 -4.10 -7.49 -15.70
N THR A 254 -3.91 -6.32 -15.06
CA THR A 254 -3.78 -6.22 -13.61
C THR A 254 -5.10 -6.04 -12.87
N TYR A 255 -6.24 -6.16 -13.54
CA TYR A 255 -7.57 -6.00 -12.94
C TYR A 255 -7.72 -6.74 -11.60
N GLY A 256 -8.23 -6.06 -10.58
CA GLY A 256 -8.38 -6.57 -9.21
C GLY A 256 -7.08 -6.69 -8.41
N SER A 257 -5.93 -6.83 -9.07
CA SER A 257 -4.62 -6.89 -8.40
C SER A 257 -3.91 -5.54 -8.33
N SER A 258 -4.32 -4.58 -9.17
CA SER A 258 -3.86 -3.19 -9.27
C SER A 258 -5.02 -2.33 -9.80
N GLY A 259 -4.74 -1.07 -10.14
CA GLY A 259 -5.65 -0.19 -10.87
C GLY A 259 -6.34 0.87 -10.02
N VAL A 260 -6.19 0.88 -8.70
CA VAL A 260 -6.69 2.00 -7.88
C VAL A 260 -5.75 3.20 -8.03
N PHE A 261 -6.36 4.36 -8.35
CA PHE A 261 -5.72 5.67 -8.34
C PHE A 261 -6.31 6.52 -7.22
N THR A 262 -5.46 7.16 -6.42
CA THR A 262 -5.91 7.98 -5.29
C THR A 262 -4.84 8.98 -4.86
N THR A 263 -5.19 9.87 -3.93
CA THR A 263 -4.22 10.77 -3.25
C THR A 263 -3.58 10.07 -2.05
N ALA A 264 -2.43 10.57 -1.60
CA ALA A 264 -1.79 10.08 -0.38
C ALA A 264 -2.70 10.22 0.84
N GLU A 265 -3.44 11.34 0.94
CA GLU A 265 -4.43 11.57 2.00
C GLU A 265 -5.51 10.49 2.02
N ASN A 266 -6.19 10.26 0.89
CA ASN A 266 -7.24 9.26 0.83
C ASN A 266 -6.72 7.86 1.14
N LEU A 267 -5.50 7.54 0.71
CA LEU A 267 -4.89 6.26 1.03
C LEU A 267 -4.58 6.11 2.52
N ALA A 268 -4.05 7.14 3.18
CA ALA A 268 -3.83 7.13 4.63
C ALA A 268 -5.15 7.07 5.41
N ARG A 269 -6.19 7.79 4.98
CA ARG A 269 -7.54 7.72 5.54
C ARG A 269 -8.17 6.33 5.38
N TRP A 270 -7.94 5.68 4.24
CA TRP A 270 -8.33 4.28 4.02
C TRP A 270 -7.69 3.37 5.07
N GLY A 271 -6.37 3.43 5.25
CA GLY A 271 -5.65 2.61 6.25
C GLY A 271 -6.14 2.85 7.68
N ALA A 272 -6.34 4.11 8.06
CA ALA A 272 -6.88 4.48 9.37
C ALA A 272 -8.32 3.96 9.57
N ALA A 273 -9.14 3.97 8.52
CA ALA A 273 -10.51 3.45 8.59
C ALA A 273 -10.55 1.92 8.67
N LEU A 274 -9.79 1.24 7.81
CA LEU A 274 -9.77 -0.22 7.72
C LEU A 274 -9.22 -0.83 9.02
N PHE A 275 -8.00 -0.50 9.37
CA PHE A 275 -7.30 -1.10 10.50
C PHE A 275 -7.74 -0.52 11.85
N GLY A 276 -8.33 0.68 11.86
CA GLY A 276 -9.03 1.25 13.01
C GLY A 276 -10.44 0.69 13.25
N GLY A 277 -10.84 -0.35 12.49
CA GLY A 277 -12.08 -1.10 12.75
C GLY A 277 -13.38 -0.43 12.25
N ARG A 278 -13.30 0.59 11.37
CA ARG A 278 -14.49 1.26 10.81
C ARG A 278 -15.01 0.63 9.52
N VAL A 279 -14.24 -0.30 8.92
CA VAL A 279 -14.56 -0.91 7.62
C VAL A 279 -15.08 -2.32 7.77
N LEU A 280 -14.48 -3.13 8.61
CA LEU A 280 -14.80 -4.54 8.84
C LEU A 280 -15.19 -4.78 10.30
N SER A 281 -16.00 -5.81 10.53
CA SER A 281 -16.25 -6.31 11.88
C SER A 281 -14.94 -6.79 12.54
N PRO A 282 -14.85 -6.78 13.88
CA PRO A 282 -13.65 -7.27 14.56
C PRO A 282 -13.24 -8.69 14.19
N PRO A 283 -14.15 -9.67 13.97
CA PRO A 283 -13.77 -10.99 13.50
C PRO A 283 -13.15 -10.99 12.10
N SER A 284 -13.68 -10.21 11.16
CA SER A 284 -13.15 -10.12 9.79
C SER A 284 -11.82 -9.41 9.76
N LEU A 285 -11.66 -8.34 10.53
CA LEU A 285 -10.37 -7.64 10.64
C LEU A 285 -9.29 -8.57 11.22
N ARG A 286 -9.61 -9.36 12.26
CA ARG A 286 -8.68 -10.36 12.78
C ARG A 286 -8.27 -11.39 11.73
N ARG A 287 -9.20 -11.87 10.88
CA ARG A 287 -8.87 -12.77 9.77
C ARG A 287 -7.97 -12.11 8.73
N MET A 288 -8.17 -10.81 8.47
CA MET A 288 -7.36 -10.04 7.52
C MET A 288 -5.90 -9.91 7.96
N VAL A 289 -5.67 -9.79 9.26
CA VAL A 289 -4.34 -9.64 9.88
C VAL A 289 -3.84 -10.91 10.58
N ASP A 290 -4.42 -12.05 10.26
CA ASP A 290 -3.90 -13.37 10.65
C ASP A 290 -2.78 -13.75 9.66
N PHE A 291 -1.54 -13.47 10.05
CA PHE A 291 -0.40 -13.50 9.16
C PHE A 291 0.21 -14.90 9.04
N ASN A 292 0.22 -15.44 7.82
CA ASN A 292 0.95 -16.63 7.47
C ASN A 292 2.46 -16.34 7.44
N PRO A 293 3.27 -16.94 8.32
CA PRO A 293 4.72 -16.71 8.36
C PRO A 293 5.48 -17.32 7.17
N ALA A 294 4.87 -18.22 6.40
CA ALA A 294 5.48 -18.76 5.18
C ALA A 294 5.76 -17.67 4.12
N ALA A 295 5.11 -16.49 4.25
CA ALA A 295 5.39 -15.32 3.41
C ALA A 295 6.62 -14.53 3.86
N ALA A 296 7.29 -14.90 4.95
CA ALA A 296 8.39 -14.13 5.52
C ALA A 296 9.58 -14.03 4.55
N GLY A 297 10.11 -12.82 4.43
CA GLY A 297 11.25 -12.49 3.59
C GLY A 297 12.00 -11.28 4.14
N SER A 298 12.86 -10.67 3.32
CA SER A 298 13.71 -9.55 3.75
C SER A 298 12.93 -8.31 4.19
N TRP A 299 11.72 -8.10 3.68
CA TRP A 299 10.91 -6.90 3.88
C TRP A 299 9.55 -7.15 4.56
N CYS A 300 9.15 -8.41 4.74
CA CYS A 300 7.92 -8.77 5.45
C CYS A 300 8.13 -9.99 6.34
N ARG A 301 7.29 -10.11 7.38
CA ARG A 301 7.27 -11.25 8.32
C ARG A 301 6.11 -12.19 8.08
N GLY A 302 5.17 -11.82 7.25
CA GLY A 302 4.01 -12.61 6.94
C GLY A 302 3.02 -11.89 6.04
N TYR A 303 2.03 -12.65 5.56
CA TYR A 303 0.93 -12.15 4.74
C TYR A 303 -0.38 -12.69 5.26
N GLY A 304 -1.35 -11.79 5.47
CA GLY A 304 -2.73 -12.12 5.80
C GLY A 304 -3.62 -12.17 4.56
N LEU A 305 -4.84 -11.66 4.65
CA LEU A 305 -5.72 -11.53 3.50
C LEU A 305 -5.56 -10.12 2.90
N GLY A 306 -4.75 -9.97 1.86
CA GLY A 306 -4.47 -8.69 1.22
C GLY A 306 -3.64 -7.72 2.05
N THR A 307 -2.87 -8.21 3.01
CA THR A 307 -2.16 -7.37 3.97
C THR A 307 -0.82 -8.00 4.33
N PHE A 308 0.27 -7.23 4.25
CA PHE A 308 1.59 -7.62 4.75
C PHE A 308 1.75 -7.22 6.22
N LEU A 309 2.46 -8.06 6.96
CA LEU A 309 3.14 -7.69 8.19
C LEU A 309 4.57 -7.28 7.82
N PHE A 310 4.86 -5.99 7.91
CA PHE A 310 6.18 -5.48 7.54
C PHE A 310 7.26 -5.89 8.54
N THR A 311 8.49 -6.12 8.04
CA THR A 311 9.64 -6.36 8.90
C THR A 311 9.99 -5.10 9.70
N ALA A 312 10.63 -5.38 10.79
CA ALA A 312 11.19 -4.45 11.72
C ALA A 312 12.25 -3.49 11.14
N GLY A 313 11.87 -2.58 10.32
CA GLY A 313 12.53 -1.31 10.13
C GLY A 313 11.72 -0.25 10.83
N VAL A 314 10.67 -0.70 11.49
CA VAL A 314 9.82 0.12 12.33
C VAL A 314 10.58 0.37 13.61
N SER A 315 11.03 1.61 13.81
CA SER A 315 11.80 2.00 14.98
C SER A 315 11.01 1.77 16.27
N LYS A 316 11.71 1.53 17.38
CA LYS A 316 11.13 1.44 18.73
C LYS A 316 10.15 0.29 18.96
N GLY A 317 10.27 -0.82 18.24
CA GLY A 317 9.45 -2.01 18.48
C GLY A 317 7.99 -1.89 18.03
N GLU A 318 7.65 -0.89 17.23
CA GLU A 318 6.34 -0.79 16.57
C GLU A 318 6.18 -1.92 15.55
N THR A 319 4.98 -2.43 15.45
CA THR A 319 4.55 -3.31 14.38
C THR A 319 3.85 -2.47 13.31
N ALA A 320 4.06 -2.77 12.05
CA ALA A 320 3.34 -2.11 10.96
C ALA A 320 2.75 -3.15 10.02
N TYR A 321 1.51 -2.94 9.60
CA TYR A 321 0.90 -3.72 8.54
C TYR A 321 0.14 -2.86 7.55
N GLY A 322 0.00 -3.35 6.35
CA GLY A 322 -0.58 -2.65 5.22
C GLY A 322 -0.20 -3.33 3.92
N HIS A 323 0.16 -2.57 2.91
CA HIS A 323 0.57 -3.14 1.62
C HIS A 323 1.49 -2.18 0.87
N GLY A 324 2.48 -2.72 0.18
CA GLY A 324 3.26 -2.00 -0.81
C GLY A 324 2.68 -2.18 -2.21
N GLY A 325 2.97 -1.26 -3.12
CA GLY A 325 2.51 -1.36 -4.50
C GLY A 325 3.45 -0.69 -5.49
N GLY A 326 3.55 -1.28 -6.66
CA GLY A 326 4.20 -0.71 -7.83
C GLY A 326 3.27 -0.79 -9.03
N ASN A 327 3.34 0.22 -9.87
CA ASN A 327 2.66 0.28 -11.15
C ASN A 327 3.62 0.96 -12.15
N ILE A 328 3.24 1.12 -13.41
CA ILE A 328 4.04 1.83 -14.42
C ILE A 328 4.37 3.23 -13.89
N GLY A 329 5.65 3.47 -13.61
CA GLY A 329 6.17 4.76 -13.16
C GLY A 329 5.73 5.21 -11.75
N THR A 330 5.18 4.33 -10.90
CA THR A 330 4.86 4.66 -9.51
C THR A 330 5.27 3.58 -8.55
N SER A 331 5.59 3.97 -7.31
CA SER A 331 5.64 3.06 -6.17
C SER A 331 4.94 3.71 -4.97
N ALA A 332 4.27 2.90 -4.16
CA ALA A 332 3.50 3.36 -3.03
C ALA A 332 3.59 2.40 -1.85
N TYR A 333 3.43 2.93 -0.64
CA TYR A 333 3.26 2.15 0.58
C TYR A 333 2.09 2.70 1.40
N LEU A 334 1.30 1.80 1.94
CA LEU A 334 0.34 2.03 3.00
C LEU A 334 0.80 1.27 4.22
N ALA A 335 0.92 1.94 5.36
CA ALA A 335 1.24 1.32 6.64
C ALA A 335 0.32 1.82 7.75
N TYR A 336 -0.09 0.92 8.62
CA TYR A 336 -0.81 1.21 9.84
C TYR A 336 -0.02 0.69 11.04
N LEU A 337 0.13 1.52 12.05
CA LEU A 337 0.81 1.22 13.30
C LEU A 337 -0.25 0.93 14.38
N PRO A 338 -0.54 -0.34 14.69
CA PRO A 338 -1.68 -0.69 15.54
C PRO A 338 -1.52 -0.22 17.00
N ARG A 339 -0.30 -0.08 17.49
CA ARG A 339 -0.04 0.38 18.86
C ARG A 339 -0.35 1.87 19.03
N SER A 340 0.08 2.68 18.07
CA SER A 340 -0.12 4.13 18.10
C SER A 340 -1.41 4.57 17.39
N GLY A 341 -2.04 3.71 16.57
CA GLY A 341 -3.22 4.06 15.77
C GLY A 341 -2.92 4.97 14.57
N VAL A 342 -1.66 5.12 14.20
CA VAL A 342 -1.22 5.96 13.09
C VAL A 342 -1.37 5.23 11.76
N SER A 343 -1.86 5.92 10.73
CA SER A 343 -1.85 5.44 9.35
C SER A 343 -1.00 6.36 8.47
N ILE A 344 -0.15 5.77 7.64
CA ILE A 344 0.81 6.47 6.79
C ILE A 344 0.67 5.97 5.36
N ALA A 345 0.63 6.91 4.41
CA ALA A 345 0.75 6.62 2.99
C ALA A 345 1.94 7.39 2.40
N VAL A 346 2.71 6.73 1.54
CA VAL A 346 3.81 7.32 0.77
C VAL A 346 3.67 6.92 -0.68
N MET A 347 3.80 7.87 -1.60
CA MET A 347 3.69 7.67 -3.04
C MET A 347 4.78 8.45 -3.76
N ILE A 348 5.43 7.80 -4.72
CA ILE A 348 6.46 8.43 -5.56
C ILE A 348 6.13 8.27 -7.04
N ASN A 349 6.58 9.20 -7.85
CA ASN A 349 6.33 9.25 -9.29
C ASN A 349 7.42 8.57 -10.14
N PHE A 350 7.97 7.50 -9.61
CA PHE A 350 8.92 6.62 -10.25
C PHE A 350 8.79 5.20 -9.70
N PHE A 351 8.97 4.18 -10.53
CA PHE A 351 9.02 2.82 -10.02
C PHE A 351 10.38 2.57 -9.35
N HIS A 352 10.39 2.48 -8.03
CA HIS A 352 11.60 2.20 -7.25
C HIS A 352 11.27 1.34 -6.03
N PRO A 353 11.92 0.18 -5.86
CA PRO A 353 11.55 -0.75 -4.79
C PRO A 353 11.92 -0.26 -3.38
N GLU A 354 13.02 0.49 -3.22
CA GLU A 354 13.54 0.87 -1.91
C GLU A 354 13.13 2.28 -1.46
N CYS A 355 13.02 3.23 -2.38
CA CYS A 355 12.82 4.63 -2.04
C CYS A 355 11.59 4.86 -1.14
N PRO A 356 10.38 4.38 -1.48
CA PRO A 356 9.21 4.60 -0.64
C PRO A 356 9.27 3.80 0.68
N ASP A 357 9.94 2.65 0.72
CA ASP A 357 10.21 1.91 1.97
C ASP A 357 11.07 2.73 2.93
N ARG A 358 12.12 3.38 2.42
CA ARG A 358 12.97 4.25 3.24
C ARG A 358 12.25 5.50 3.72
N MET A 359 11.46 6.13 2.83
CA MET A 359 10.59 7.26 3.22
C MET A 359 9.62 6.85 4.33
N LEU A 360 8.97 5.70 4.20
CA LEU A 360 8.05 5.18 5.21
C LEU A 360 8.74 5.01 6.57
N LYS A 361 9.95 4.46 6.59
CA LYS A 361 10.74 4.27 7.84
C LYS A 361 11.09 5.60 8.50
N ASP A 362 11.49 6.60 7.72
CA ASP A 362 11.78 7.94 8.25
C ASP A 362 10.52 8.59 8.83
N ILE A 363 9.40 8.51 8.11
CA ILE A 363 8.12 9.05 8.56
C ILE A 363 7.67 8.37 9.86
N ILE A 364 7.77 7.04 9.95
CA ILE A 364 7.46 6.30 11.19
C ILE A 364 8.31 6.84 12.36
N GLY A 365 9.62 7.01 12.16
CA GLY A 365 10.51 7.57 13.17
C GLY A 365 10.10 8.97 13.60
N ILE A 366 9.85 9.85 12.64
CA ILE A 366 9.42 11.24 12.88
C ILE A 366 8.11 11.30 13.66
N VAL A 367 7.11 10.52 13.23
CA VAL A 367 5.79 10.51 13.86
C VAL A 367 5.84 9.92 15.26
N THR A 368 6.61 8.85 15.47
CA THR A 368 6.80 8.27 16.81
C THR A 368 7.43 9.29 17.76
N ASP A 369 8.50 9.98 17.32
CA ASP A 369 9.14 11.02 18.11
C ASP A 369 8.21 12.22 18.37
N TYR A 370 7.34 12.56 17.41
CA TYR A 370 6.35 13.61 17.56
C TYR A 370 5.30 13.27 18.63
N LEU A 371 4.80 12.03 18.61
CA LEU A 371 3.80 11.55 19.57
C LEU A 371 4.36 11.42 20.99
N ASP A 372 5.65 11.13 21.14
CA ASP A 372 6.34 11.04 22.43
C ASP A 372 6.61 12.41 23.08
N GLN A 373 6.26 13.53 22.43
CA GLN A 373 6.42 14.86 23.00
C GLN A 373 5.34 15.15 24.05
N PRO A 374 5.68 15.73 25.22
CA PRO A 374 4.73 15.90 26.34
C PRO A 374 3.45 16.69 26.02
N ARG A 375 3.50 17.61 25.05
CA ARG A 375 2.34 18.39 24.61
C ARG A 375 1.36 17.56 23.78
N ASN A 376 1.82 16.49 23.12
CA ASN A 376 1.04 15.69 22.20
C ASN A 376 0.47 14.44 22.87
N THR A 377 1.14 13.94 23.93
CA THR A 377 0.64 12.80 24.73
C THR A 377 -0.66 13.12 25.47
N ALA A 378 -0.81 14.34 25.97
CA ALA A 378 -2.04 14.77 26.66
C ALA A 378 -3.25 14.81 25.69
N THR A 379 -3.07 15.27 24.48
CA THR A 379 -4.13 15.34 23.46
C THR A 379 -4.51 13.96 22.96
N ALA A 380 -3.55 13.05 22.78
CA ALA A 380 -3.80 11.67 22.37
C ALA A 380 -4.56 10.86 23.44
N GLN A 381 -4.20 11.01 24.71
CA GLN A 381 -4.87 10.29 25.82
C GLN A 381 -6.30 10.78 26.06
N ILE A 382 -6.60 12.07 25.90
CA ILE A 382 -7.96 12.61 26.06
C ILE A 382 -8.89 12.05 24.95
N ARG A 383 -8.40 11.83 23.74
CA ARG A 383 -9.21 11.35 22.62
C ARG A 383 -9.38 9.83 22.56
N VAL A 384 -8.43 9.05 23.05
CA VAL A 384 -8.54 7.59 23.16
C VAL A 384 -9.55 7.18 24.25
N ASN A 385 -9.70 7.98 25.30
CA ASN A 385 -10.69 7.75 26.35
C ASN A 385 -12.10 8.26 26.02
N ALA A 386 -12.27 8.98 24.90
CA ALA A 386 -13.57 9.43 24.39
C ALA A 386 -14.12 8.48 23.32
N THR A 387 -14.18 7.18 23.59
CA THR A 387 -15.01 6.26 22.82
C THR A 387 -16.49 6.55 23.14
N PRO A 388 -17.38 6.76 22.16
CA PRO A 388 -18.80 6.88 22.42
C PRO A 388 -19.36 5.47 22.73
N GLY A 389 -19.57 5.22 23.99
CA GLY A 389 -20.08 3.94 24.48
C GLY A 389 -20.49 4.05 25.93
N ASP A 390 -21.32 5.06 26.29
CA ASP A 390 -22.18 5.01 27.47
C ASP A 390 -23.26 6.10 27.31
N SER A 391 -24.31 5.77 26.58
CA SER A 391 -25.66 6.33 26.80
C SER A 391 -26.70 5.45 26.11
N LEU A 392 -27.35 4.61 26.96
CA LEU A 392 -28.72 4.05 26.88
C LEU A 392 -29.20 3.52 25.53
#